data_af2e5a09adc0c1c2c5b39bf4ac731d71
#
_entry.id   af2e5a09adc0c1c2c5b39bf4ac731d71
#
_cell.length_a   1.000
_cell.length_b   1.000
_cell.length_c   1.000
_cell.angle_alpha   90.00
_cell.angle_beta   90.00
_cell.angle_gamma   90.00
#
_symmetry.space_group_name_H-M   'P 1'
#
loop_
_entity.id
_entity.type
_entity.pdbx_description
1 polymer ?
#
loop_
_entity_poly.entity_id
_entity_poly.type
_entity_poly.pdbx_seq_one_letter_code
_entity_poly.pdbx_strand_id
1 'polypeptide(L)'
;MGIDHLTADILAEARKEAKAITDTAEAEKKKALDEERQKSKELLSKAGKEADDFVAAQRRERIAWAKLEAKKIEGEARESVVTDAMDSFYKSIATFRKSNQYEKFLNERVKAATIEIVTKTHTVRVCKGDKNLLKGFKGTIREDLTGMGGAIVMSPDETVQVDCTLEGLFEEKKELLRKKIYERMFR
;
A
#
# COMPACT_ATOMS: atom_id res chain seq x y z
N MET A 1 8.65 100.61 -39.02
CA MET A 1 9.72 99.61 -38.79
C MET A 1 9.77 99.03 -37.41
N GLY A 2 9.02 99.50 -36.39
CA GLY A 2 9.11 98.92 -35.03
C GLY A 2 8.11 97.78 -34.72
N ILE A 3 6.90 97.82 -35.35
CA ILE A 3 5.80 96.91 -35.01
C ILE A 3 6.01 95.54 -35.67
N ASP A 4 6.50 95.49 -36.90
CA ASP A 4 6.76 94.22 -37.64
C ASP A 4 7.83 93.38 -36.98
N HIS A 5 8.88 93.95 -36.39
CA HIS A 5 9.88 93.30 -35.64
C HIS A 5 9.35 92.74 -34.33
N LEU A 6 8.54 93.54 -33.63
CA LEU A 6 7.95 93.10 -32.34
C LEU A 6 6.97 91.91 -32.49
N THR A 7 6.16 91.96 -33.58
CA THR A 7 5.25 90.83 -33.91
C THR A 7 6.02 89.61 -34.35
N ALA A 8 7.11 89.72 -35.07
CA ALA A 8 7.97 88.55 -35.41
C ALA A 8 8.62 87.97 -34.20
N ASP A 9 9.12 88.74 -33.25
CA ASP A 9 9.73 88.31 -32.02
C ASP A 9 8.71 87.59 -31.10
N ILE A 10 7.49 88.15 -30.94
CA ILE A 10 6.42 87.50 -30.17
C ILE A 10 6.01 86.18 -30.83
N LEU A 11 5.88 86.06 -32.13
CA LEU A 11 5.57 84.82 -32.82
C LEU A 11 6.71 83.80 -32.73
N ALA A 12 7.97 84.26 -32.77
CA ALA A 12 9.11 83.33 -32.53
C ALA A 12 9.16 82.76 -31.12
N GLU A 13 8.89 83.60 -30.11
CA GLU A 13 8.81 83.16 -28.72
C GLU A 13 7.64 82.18 -28.49
N ALA A 14 6.45 82.52 -28.97
CA ALA A 14 5.28 81.65 -28.91
C ALA A 14 5.50 80.27 -29.59
N ARG A 15 6.19 80.28 -30.76
CA ARG A 15 6.57 79.00 -31.42
C ARG A 15 7.59 78.24 -30.63
N LYS A 16 8.55 78.83 -29.96
CA LYS A 16 9.54 78.24 -29.12
C LYS A 16 8.90 77.62 -27.87
N GLU A 17 7.97 78.36 -27.23
CA GLU A 17 7.19 77.80 -26.10
C GLU A 17 6.31 76.63 -26.52
N ALA A 18 5.59 76.76 -27.63
CA ALA A 18 4.76 75.67 -28.14
C ALA A 18 5.59 74.44 -28.48
N LYS A 19 6.78 74.64 -29.06
CA LYS A 19 7.71 73.47 -29.30
C LYS A 19 8.20 72.90 -28.04
N ALA A 20 8.58 73.63 -27.00
CA ALA A 20 9.04 73.13 -25.74
C ALA A 20 7.95 72.29 -25.02
N ILE A 21 6.67 72.76 -25.11
CA ILE A 21 5.53 72.04 -24.56
C ILE A 21 5.33 70.70 -25.31
N THR A 22 5.38 70.68 -26.62
CA THR A 22 5.24 69.46 -27.43
C THR A 22 6.38 68.51 -27.21
N ASP A 23 7.62 68.96 -27.16
CA ASP A 23 8.80 68.11 -26.91
C ASP A 23 8.74 67.47 -25.49
N THR A 24 8.29 68.26 -24.51
CA THR A 24 8.08 67.71 -23.13
C THR A 24 6.98 66.68 -23.11
N ALA A 25 5.84 66.95 -23.74
CA ALA A 25 4.73 65.95 -23.79
C ALA A 25 5.11 64.69 -24.56
N GLU A 26 5.90 64.77 -25.62
CA GLU A 26 6.41 63.63 -26.36
C GLU A 26 7.39 62.81 -25.50
N ALA A 27 8.25 63.46 -24.73
CA ALA A 27 9.17 62.82 -23.81
C ALA A 27 8.44 62.05 -22.69
N GLU A 28 7.44 62.69 -22.08
CA GLU A 28 6.59 62.08 -21.04
C GLU A 28 5.80 60.89 -21.62
N LYS A 29 5.20 61.06 -22.81
CA LYS A 29 4.51 59.97 -23.50
C LYS A 29 5.44 58.77 -23.74
N LYS A 30 6.65 59.01 -24.25
CA LYS A 30 7.65 57.97 -24.50
C LYS A 30 8.02 57.24 -23.20
N LYS A 31 8.30 58.02 -22.13
CA LYS A 31 8.62 57.47 -20.83
C LYS A 31 7.49 56.58 -20.27
N ALA A 32 6.26 57.06 -20.31
CA ALA A 32 5.09 56.29 -19.87
C ALA A 32 4.91 55.00 -20.68
N LEU A 33 5.09 55.03 -21.99
CA LEU A 33 5.02 53.87 -22.86
C LEU A 33 6.14 52.86 -22.56
N ASP A 34 7.35 53.30 -22.30
CA ASP A 34 8.48 52.41 -21.99
C ASP A 34 8.32 51.76 -20.60
N GLU A 35 7.83 52.52 -19.61
CA GLU A 35 7.47 52.00 -18.29
C GLU A 35 6.39 50.91 -18.38
N GLU A 36 5.32 51.15 -19.13
CA GLU A 36 4.24 50.16 -19.29
C GLU A 36 4.70 48.93 -20.10
N ARG A 37 5.54 49.10 -21.10
CA ARG A 37 6.17 47.97 -21.81
C ARG A 37 7.05 47.11 -20.89
N GLN A 38 7.81 47.74 -20.01
CA GLN A 38 8.63 47.04 -19.04
C GLN A 38 7.77 46.24 -18.06
N LYS A 39 6.74 46.86 -17.48
CA LYS A 39 5.77 46.20 -16.61
C LYS A 39 5.10 44.98 -17.28
N SER A 40 4.70 45.20 -18.56
CA SER A 40 4.10 44.10 -19.35
C SER A 40 5.06 42.93 -19.56
N LYS A 41 6.36 43.17 -19.84
CA LYS A 41 7.39 42.12 -19.96
C LYS A 41 7.60 41.38 -18.65
N GLU A 42 7.67 42.12 -17.54
CA GLU A 42 7.84 41.53 -16.22
C GLU A 42 6.65 40.65 -15.86
N LEU A 43 5.43 41.12 -16.10
CA LEU A 43 4.21 40.34 -15.87
C LEU A 43 4.17 39.05 -16.71
N LEU A 44 4.51 39.12 -17.99
CA LEU A 44 4.55 37.99 -18.89
C LEU A 44 5.64 36.99 -18.45
N SER A 45 6.81 37.49 -18.06
CA SER A 45 7.90 36.65 -17.56
C SER A 45 7.51 35.92 -16.25
N LYS A 46 6.84 36.64 -15.34
CA LYS A 46 6.35 36.09 -14.09
C LYS A 46 5.27 35.03 -14.32
N ALA A 47 4.28 35.35 -15.14
CA ALA A 47 3.22 34.40 -15.50
C ALA A 47 3.77 33.14 -16.19
N GLY A 48 4.77 33.29 -17.06
CA GLY A 48 5.46 32.15 -17.69
C GLY A 48 6.14 31.24 -16.67
N LYS A 49 6.90 31.82 -15.75
CA LYS A 49 7.54 31.04 -14.69
C LYS A 49 6.53 30.31 -13.79
N GLU A 50 5.47 31.01 -13.38
CA GLU A 50 4.40 30.41 -12.57
C GLU A 50 3.71 29.23 -13.29
N ALA A 51 3.48 29.38 -14.60
CA ALA A 51 2.92 28.31 -15.43
C ALA A 51 3.88 27.11 -15.55
N ASP A 52 5.18 27.36 -15.78
CA ASP A 52 6.19 26.29 -15.84
C ASP A 52 6.30 25.54 -14.52
N ASP A 53 6.34 26.27 -13.40
CA ASP A 53 6.40 25.69 -12.06
C ASP A 53 5.15 24.87 -11.75
N PHE A 54 3.97 25.36 -12.13
CA PHE A 54 2.71 24.62 -11.97
C PHE A 54 2.72 23.32 -12.80
N VAL A 55 3.12 23.39 -14.07
CA VAL A 55 3.20 22.19 -14.93
C VAL A 55 4.22 21.19 -14.38
N ALA A 56 5.37 21.67 -13.91
CA ALA A 56 6.38 20.81 -13.31
C ALA A 56 5.89 20.13 -12.02
N ALA A 57 5.13 20.86 -11.18
CA ALA A 57 4.52 20.30 -9.97
C ALA A 57 3.49 19.21 -10.31
N GLN A 58 2.57 19.51 -11.23
CA GLN A 58 1.55 18.56 -11.70
C GLN A 58 2.17 17.30 -12.31
N ARG A 59 3.23 17.45 -13.07
CA ARG A 59 3.95 16.31 -13.65
C ARG A 59 4.59 15.43 -12.58
N ARG A 60 5.22 16.04 -11.56
CA ARG A 60 5.79 15.29 -10.42
C ARG A 60 4.72 14.52 -9.65
N GLU A 61 3.60 15.15 -9.36
CA GLU A 61 2.47 14.55 -8.67
C GLU A 61 1.90 13.35 -9.45
N ARG A 62 1.66 13.50 -10.75
CA ARG A 62 1.16 12.40 -11.61
C ARG A 62 2.13 11.22 -11.67
N ILE A 63 3.44 11.49 -11.76
CA ILE A 63 4.45 10.43 -11.76
C ILE A 63 4.49 9.72 -10.41
N ALA A 64 4.41 10.45 -9.30
CA ALA A 64 4.38 9.87 -7.96
C ALA A 64 3.14 8.98 -7.77
N TRP A 65 1.97 9.46 -8.18
CA TRP A 65 0.73 8.70 -8.16
C TRP A 65 0.82 7.42 -9.01
N ALA A 66 1.30 7.53 -10.24
CA ALA A 66 1.45 6.35 -11.12
C ALA A 66 2.41 5.30 -10.53
N LYS A 67 3.51 5.73 -9.89
CA LYS A 67 4.42 4.83 -9.19
C LYS A 67 3.77 4.14 -8.00
N LEU A 68 2.93 4.85 -7.25
CA LEU A 68 2.19 4.29 -6.12
C LEU A 68 1.17 3.24 -6.60
N GLU A 69 0.43 3.56 -7.64
CA GLU A 69 -0.57 2.66 -8.23
C GLU A 69 0.09 1.38 -8.80
N ALA A 70 1.23 1.53 -9.48
CA ALA A 70 2.00 0.39 -9.97
C ALA A 70 2.44 -0.54 -8.82
N LYS A 71 2.95 0.02 -7.71
CA LYS A 71 3.33 -0.77 -6.53
C LYS A 71 2.13 -1.45 -5.87
N LYS A 72 0.97 -0.80 -5.85
CA LYS A 72 -0.27 -1.37 -5.33
C LYS A 72 -0.69 -2.58 -6.16
N ILE A 73 -0.75 -2.43 -7.49
CA ILE A 73 -1.10 -3.52 -8.41
C ILE A 73 -0.13 -4.70 -8.24
N GLU A 74 1.18 -4.43 -8.17
CA GLU A 74 2.18 -5.47 -7.93
C GLU A 74 1.98 -6.16 -6.57
N GLY A 75 1.69 -5.39 -5.52
CA GLY A 75 1.43 -5.92 -4.19
C GLY A 75 0.18 -6.81 -4.15
N GLU A 76 -0.91 -6.37 -4.77
CA GLU A 76 -2.15 -7.13 -4.88
C GLU A 76 -1.96 -8.44 -5.68
N ALA A 77 -1.21 -8.40 -6.76
CA ALA A 77 -0.89 -9.59 -7.55
C ALA A 77 -0.05 -10.60 -6.73
N ARG A 78 0.96 -10.14 -6.00
CA ARG A 78 1.76 -10.99 -5.10
C ARG A 78 0.91 -11.61 -4.00
N GLU A 79 0.02 -10.83 -3.41
CA GLU A 79 -0.88 -11.27 -2.35
C GLU A 79 -1.86 -12.33 -2.86
N SER A 80 -2.42 -12.16 -4.05
CA SER A 80 -3.28 -13.17 -4.70
C SER A 80 -2.55 -14.50 -4.86
N VAL A 81 -1.31 -14.48 -5.36
CA VAL A 81 -0.49 -15.69 -5.53
C VAL A 81 -0.22 -16.41 -4.20
N VAL A 82 0.08 -15.64 -3.13
CA VAL A 82 0.28 -16.22 -1.80
C VAL A 82 -1.02 -16.86 -1.28
N THR A 83 -2.15 -16.20 -1.48
CA THR A 83 -3.47 -16.70 -1.08
C THR A 83 -3.80 -18.00 -1.81
N ASP A 84 -3.61 -18.06 -3.12
CA ASP A 84 -3.85 -19.26 -3.93
C ASP A 84 -2.93 -20.42 -3.49
N ALA A 85 -1.67 -20.13 -3.14
CA ALA A 85 -0.74 -21.11 -2.63
C ALA A 85 -1.16 -21.63 -1.25
N MET A 86 -1.64 -20.76 -0.36
CA MET A 86 -2.17 -21.14 0.96
C MET A 86 -3.41 -22.03 0.82
N ASP A 87 -4.33 -21.68 -0.06
CA ASP A 87 -5.55 -22.47 -0.34
C ASP A 87 -5.20 -23.86 -0.90
N SER A 88 -4.22 -23.90 -1.82
CA SER A 88 -3.73 -25.17 -2.38
C SER A 88 -3.08 -26.03 -1.30
N PHE A 89 -2.30 -25.42 -0.41
CA PHE A 89 -1.70 -26.10 0.74
C PHE A 89 -2.79 -26.62 1.68
N TYR A 90 -3.78 -25.81 2.03
CA TYR A 90 -4.90 -26.23 2.89
C TYR A 90 -5.65 -27.44 2.31
N LYS A 91 -5.95 -27.41 1.01
CA LYS A 91 -6.55 -28.56 0.31
C LYS A 91 -5.66 -29.81 0.36
N SER A 92 -4.34 -29.65 0.30
CA SER A 92 -3.39 -30.77 0.37
C SER A 92 -3.35 -31.42 1.75
N ILE A 93 -3.60 -30.65 2.82
CA ILE A 93 -3.68 -31.18 4.20
C ILE A 93 -4.79 -32.25 4.31
N ALA A 94 -5.93 -32.06 3.65
CA ALA A 94 -7.03 -33.02 3.64
C ALA A 94 -6.59 -34.41 3.07
N THR A 95 -5.62 -34.41 2.15
CA THR A 95 -5.07 -35.66 1.58
C THR A 95 -4.03 -36.32 2.47
N PHE A 96 -3.40 -35.57 3.38
CA PHE A 96 -2.37 -36.08 4.29
C PHE A 96 -2.89 -37.20 5.19
N ARG A 97 -4.18 -37.12 5.60
CA ARG A 97 -4.84 -38.20 6.37
C ARG A 97 -4.75 -39.59 5.72
N LYS A 98 -4.66 -39.65 4.38
CA LYS A 98 -4.54 -40.89 3.60
C LYS A 98 -3.10 -41.38 3.45
N SER A 99 -2.12 -40.62 3.95
CA SER A 99 -0.70 -40.96 3.82
C SER A 99 -0.24 -41.94 4.90
N ASN A 100 0.78 -42.73 4.58
CA ASN A 100 1.42 -43.65 5.54
C ASN A 100 2.09 -42.93 6.74
N GLN A 101 2.29 -41.61 6.63
CA GLN A 101 2.91 -40.80 7.68
C GLN A 101 1.89 -40.28 8.69
N TYR A 102 0.60 -40.33 8.38
CA TYR A 102 -0.46 -39.82 9.24
C TYR A 102 -0.55 -40.58 10.58
N GLU A 103 -0.44 -41.92 10.58
CA GLU A 103 -0.44 -42.73 11.81
C GLU A 103 0.66 -42.27 12.76
N LYS A 104 1.87 -42.09 12.26
CA LYS A 104 3.01 -41.62 13.07
C LYS A 104 2.76 -40.21 13.62
N PHE A 105 2.34 -39.32 12.77
CA PHE A 105 1.99 -37.92 13.12
C PHE A 105 0.93 -37.91 14.24
N LEU A 106 -0.19 -38.64 14.08
CA LEU A 106 -1.28 -38.69 15.04
C LEU A 106 -0.79 -39.19 16.43
N ASN A 107 -0.02 -40.27 16.44
CA ASN A 107 0.51 -40.83 17.68
C ASN A 107 1.50 -39.89 18.39
N GLU A 108 2.38 -39.19 17.63
CA GLU A 108 3.32 -38.24 18.20
C GLU A 108 2.59 -37.05 18.81
N ARG A 109 1.55 -36.51 18.13
CA ARG A 109 0.77 -35.37 18.61
C ARG A 109 -0.06 -35.72 19.84
N VAL A 110 -0.74 -36.88 19.85
CA VAL A 110 -1.50 -37.30 21.00
C VAL A 110 -0.59 -37.56 22.21
N LYS A 111 0.60 -38.15 22.01
CA LYS A 111 1.59 -38.29 23.08
C LYS A 111 2.06 -36.95 23.63
N ALA A 112 2.38 -35.98 22.78
CA ALA A 112 2.78 -34.64 23.22
C ALA A 112 1.68 -33.97 24.04
N ALA A 113 0.44 -34.00 23.56
CA ALA A 113 -0.70 -33.44 24.26
C ALA A 113 -1.01 -34.13 25.60
N THR A 114 -0.81 -35.45 25.70
CA THR A 114 -0.99 -36.15 26.99
C THR A 114 0.08 -35.79 28.04
N ILE A 115 1.27 -35.38 27.61
CA ILE A 115 2.32 -34.88 28.52
C ILE A 115 1.95 -33.43 28.98
N GLU A 116 1.37 -32.64 28.12
CA GLU A 116 0.97 -31.24 28.41
C GLU A 116 -0.21 -31.22 29.40
N ILE A 117 -1.17 -32.14 29.25
CA ILE A 117 -2.29 -32.28 30.19
C ILE A 117 -1.87 -33.19 31.32
N VAL A 118 -1.49 -32.65 32.48
CA VAL A 118 -0.99 -33.36 33.64
C VAL A 118 -2.14 -34.08 34.37
N THR A 119 -2.65 -35.19 33.80
CA THR A 119 -3.71 -36.02 34.39
C THR A 119 -3.35 -37.53 34.27
N LYS A 120 -3.96 -38.38 35.11
CA LYS A 120 -3.69 -39.85 35.08
C LYS A 120 -4.35 -40.56 33.89
N THR A 121 -5.45 -40.02 33.42
CA THR A 121 -6.23 -40.56 32.30
C THR A 121 -6.62 -39.45 31.36
N HIS A 122 -6.84 -39.76 30.08
CA HIS A 122 -7.17 -38.80 29.05
C HIS A 122 -8.31 -39.33 28.19
N THR A 123 -9.13 -38.43 27.68
CA THR A 123 -10.10 -38.68 26.61
C THR A 123 -9.57 -38.12 25.32
N VAL A 124 -9.52 -38.90 24.27
CA VAL A 124 -9.08 -38.44 22.94
C VAL A 124 -10.26 -38.56 21.98
N ARG A 125 -10.57 -37.45 21.34
CA ARG A 125 -11.55 -37.39 20.25
C ARG A 125 -10.82 -37.42 18.92
N VAL A 126 -11.22 -38.33 18.05
CA VAL A 126 -10.64 -38.50 16.72
C VAL A 126 -11.69 -38.59 15.65
N CYS A 127 -11.29 -38.41 14.40
CA CYS A 127 -12.18 -38.64 13.29
C CYS A 127 -12.54 -40.10 13.13
N LYS A 128 -13.71 -40.38 12.56
CA LYS A 128 -14.20 -41.73 12.31
C LYS A 128 -13.18 -42.56 11.50
N GLY A 129 -12.80 -43.72 12.03
CA GLY A 129 -11.79 -44.64 11.46
C GLY A 129 -10.37 -44.43 11.95
N ASP A 130 -10.05 -43.34 12.68
CA ASP A 130 -8.69 -43.07 13.18
C ASP A 130 -8.36 -43.77 14.52
N LYS A 131 -9.38 -44.29 15.19
CA LYS A 131 -9.21 -45.02 16.46
C LYS A 131 -8.17 -46.17 16.35
N ASN A 132 -8.19 -46.89 15.24
CA ASN A 132 -7.28 -48.02 15.00
C ASN A 132 -5.81 -47.59 14.81
N LEU A 133 -5.57 -46.32 14.55
CA LEU A 133 -4.23 -45.75 14.36
C LEU A 133 -3.55 -45.42 15.70
N LEU A 134 -4.33 -45.24 16.78
CA LEU A 134 -3.81 -44.93 18.12
C LEU A 134 -3.44 -46.21 18.88
N LYS A 135 -2.36 -46.89 18.44
CA LYS A 135 -1.88 -48.11 19.05
C LYS A 135 -1.20 -47.84 20.40
N GLY A 136 -1.68 -48.50 21.46
CA GLY A 136 -1.07 -48.41 22.79
C GLY A 136 -1.47 -47.19 23.61
N PHE A 137 -2.44 -46.39 23.16
CA PHE A 137 -2.99 -45.32 23.97
C PHE A 137 -3.79 -45.88 25.16
N LYS A 138 -3.48 -45.37 26.37
CA LYS A 138 -4.16 -45.77 27.62
C LYS A 138 -5.16 -44.67 28.01
N GLY A 139 -6.40 -44.79 27.56
CA GLY A 139 -7.45 -43.81 27.84
C GLY A 139 -8.70 -44.07 27.01
N THR A 140 -9.68 -43.18 27.10
CA THR A 140 -10.92 -43.26 26.34
C THR A 140 -10.74 -42.66 24.94
N ILE A 141 -11.11 -43.38 23.88
CA ILE A 141 -11.09 -42.85 22.51
C ILE A 141 -12.54 -42.74 22.01
N ARG A 142 -12.93 -41.55 21.60
CA ARG A 142 -14.22 -41.23 20.97
C ARG A 142 -14.02 -40.90 19.49
N GLU A 143 -14.86 -41.49 18.62
CA GLU A 143 -14.83 -41.23 17.17
C GLU A 143 -15.97 -40.28 16.77
N ASP A 144 -15.99 -39.11 17.36
CA ASP A 144 -17.03 -38.09 17.19
C ASP A 144 -16.49 -36.75 16.60
N LEU A 145 -15.21 -36.72 16.25
CA LEU A 145 -14.60 -35.55 15.62
C LEU A 145 -14.98 -35.51 14.13
N THR A 146 -15.40 -34.34 13.69
CA THR A 146 -15.63 -34.03 12.27
C THR A 146 -14.55 -33.07 11.78
N GLY A 147 -13.85 -33.39 10.68
CA GLY A 147 -12.77 -32.56 10.15
C GLY A 147 -11.82 -33.30 9.21
N MET A 148 -10.70 -32.66 8.88
CA MET A 148 -9.68 -33.20 7.97
C MET A 148 -8.84 -34.32 8.63
N GLY A 149 -8.81 -34.36 9.97
CA GLY A 149 -8.03 -35.34 10.74
C GLY A 149 -7.36 -34.72 11.95
N GLY A 150 -6.57 -35.54 12.66
CA GLY A 150 -5.96 -35.15 13.92
C GLY A 150 -6.77 -35.62 15.14
N ALA A 151 -6.51 -35.03 16.29
CA ALA A 151 -7.17 -35.39 17.54
C ALA A 151 -7.39 -34.14 18.43
N ILE A 152 -8.35 -34.23 19.34
CA ILE A 152 -8.47 -33.36 20.50
C ILE A 152 -8.25 -34.21 21.73
N VAL A 153 -7.27 -33.85 22.54
CA VAL A 153 -6.95 -34.53 23.80
C VAL A 153 -7.53 -33.70 24.92
N MET A 154 -8.24 -34.38 25.83
CA MET A 154 -8.98 -33.72 26.91
C MET A 154 -8.67 -34.39 28.25
N SER A 155 -8.73 -33.62 29.34
CA SER A 155 -8.79 -34.15 30.70
C SER A 155 -10.09 -34.94 30.93
N PRO A 156 -10.15 -35.82 31.94
CA PRO A 156 -11.37 -36.62 32.21
C PRO A 156 -12.60 -35.79 32.56
N ASP A 157 -12.38 -34.61 33.15
CA ASP A 157 -13.40 -33.64 33.53
C ASP A 157 -13.74 -32.63 32.40
N GLU A 158 -13.11 -32.82 31.23
CA GLU A 158 -13.26 -31.97 30.03
C GLU A 158 -12.93 -30.47 30.26
N THR A 159 -12.25 -30.10 31.35
CA THR A 159 -11.91 -28.70 31.67
C THR A 159 -10.68 -28.23 30.92
N VAL A 160 -9.77 -29.12 30.59
CA VAL A 160 -8.56 -28.81 29.81
C VAL A 160 -8.58 -29.60 28.51
N GLN A 161 -8.33 -28.94 27.40
CA GLN A 161 -8.21 -29.59 26.10
C GLN A 161 -7.04 -29.04 25.30
N VAL A 162 -6.40 -29.90 24.53
CA VAL A 162 -5.35 -29.55 23.56
C VAL A 162 -5.85 -29.96 22.17
N ASP A 163 -5.94 -28.98 21.30
CA ASP A 163 -6.34 -29.18 19.91
C ASP A 163 -5.12 -29.54 19.05
N CYS A 164 -5.09 -30.81 18.61
CA CYS A 164 -4.10 -31.38 17.70
C CYS A 164 -4.71 -31.71 16.34
N THR A 165 -5.83 -31.04 15.95
CA THR A 165 -6.43 -31.23 14.65
C THR A 165 -5.54 -30.65 13.54
N LEU A 166 -5.67 -31.15 12.33
CA LEU A 166 -4.94 -30.62 11.17
C LEU A 166 -5.34 -29.18 10.87
N GLU A 167 -6.61 -28.85 11.09
CA GLU A 167 -7.15 -27.49 10.95
C GLU A 167 -6.56 -26.54 12.00
N GLY A 168 -6.56 -26.95 13.29
CA GLY A 168 -6.00 -26.15 14.38
C GLY A 168 -4.52 -25.87 14.17
N LEU A 169 -3.75 -26.88 13.75
CA LEU A 169 -2.33 -26.73 13.43
C LEU A 169 -2.10 -25.82 12.21
N PHE A 170 -2.97 -25.87 11.22
CA PHE A 170 -2.88 -24.96 10.07
C PHE A 170 -3.09 -23.51 10.51
N GLU A 171 -4.15 -23.25 11.29
CA GLU A 171 -4.43 -21.89 11.77
C GLU A 171 -3.30 -21.38 12.70
N GLU A 172 -2.77 -22.22 13.60
CA GLU A 172 -1.62 -21.88 14.46
C GLU A 172 -0.38 -21.48 13.64
N LYS A 173 -0.12 -22.16 12.53
CA LYS A 173 1.08 -21.97 11.71
C LYS A 173 0.85 -21.06 10.49
N LYS A 174 -0.34 -20.56 10.28
CA LYS A 174 -0.79 -19.84 9.10
C LYS A 174 0.13 -18.68 8.72
N GLU A 175 0.43 -17.80 9.68
CA GLU A 175 1.30 -16.66 9.46
C GLU A 175 2.74 -17.06 9.12
N LEU A 176 3.26 -18.09 9.78
CA LEU A 176 4.59 -18.62 9.50
C LEU A 176 4.65 -19.23 8.08
N LEU A 177 3.62 -19.98 7.71
CA LEU A 177 3.50 -20.58 6.37
C LEU A 177 3.41 -19.51 5.30
N ARG A 178 2.56 -18.51 5.50
CA ARG A 178 2.40 -17.37 4.60
C ARG A 178 3.73 -16.65 4.36
N LYS A 179 4.45 -16.35 5.44
CA LYS A 179 5.78 -15.74 5.35
C LYS A 179 6.76 -16.61 4.56
N LYS A 180 6.83 -17.91 4.83
CA LYS A 180 7.72 -18.84 4.11
C LYS A 180 7.36 -18.97 2.63
N ILE A 181 6.07 -19.02 2.30
CA ILE A 181 5.60 -19.04 0.91
C ILE A 181 6.04 -17.77 0.20
N TYR A 182 5.77 -16.60 0.80
CA TYR A 182 6.17 -15.32 0.24
C TYR A 182 7.67 -15.24 -0.02
N GLU A 183 8.49 -15.63 0.98
CA GLU A 183 9.96 -15.62 0.86
C GLU A 183 10.46 -16.56 -0.24
N ARG A 184 9.81 -17.70 -0.43
CA ARG A 184 10.23 -18.68 -1.43
C ARG A 184 9.81 -18.32 -2.86
N MET A 185 8.73 -17.58 -3.01
CA MET A 185 8.18 -17.21 -4.32
C MET A 185 8.72 -15.89 -4.84
N PHE A 186 9.12 -14.96 -3.97
CA PHE A 186 9.46 -13.60 -4.37
C PHE A 186 10.86 -13.13 -3.92
N ARG A 187 11.65 -13.98 -3.34
CA ARG A 187 13.09 -13.84 -3.08
C ARG A 187 13.88 -14.72 -4.04
#